data_937cc0a1b002bfd7c1b9bf3a2ee29a03
#
_entry.id   937cc0a1b002bfd7c1b9bf3a2ee29a03
#
_cell.length_a   1.000
_cell.length_b   1.000
_cell.length_c   1.000
_cell.angle_alpha   90.00
_cell.angle_beta   90.00
_cell.angle_gamma   90.00
#
_symmetry.space_group_name_H-M   'P 1'
#
loop_
_entity.id
_entity.type
_entity.pdbx_description
1 polymer ?
#
loop_
_entity_poly.entity_id
_entity_poly.type
_entity_poly.pdbx_seq_one_letter_code
_entity_poly.pdbx_strand_id
1 'polypeptide(L)'
;MMHILSNEVSLVNSWINELRNVEVQTDRMKFRRNMERIGEIAAFEISKKLDYKEVEITTPLDKIKVKEIAVQPVITTILRAGVPLFQGILNYFDKADCGFVAAYRKHDMNDYFSIKQDYLTCPNIEGRPLIVADPMLATGASLIEALKDLLTHGKPSQIHIVAAIASRQGAEAIRTAYPEAQIWIGAIDEELTSKGYITPGLGDAGDLSFGEKLQN
;
A
#
# COMPACT_ATOMS: atom_id res chain seq x y z
N MET A 1 -10.56 -8.94 -4.98
CA MET A 1 -10.07 -10.20 -4.32
C MET A 1 -9.11 -9.84 -3.21
N MET A 2 -9.03 -10.63 -2.11
CA MET A 2 -8.17 -10.34 -0.96
C MET A 2 -7.09 -11.42 -0.84
N HIS A 3 -5.84 -11.01 -0.69
CA HIS A 3 -4.65 -11.84 -0.57
C HIS A 3 -3.94 -11.52 0.74
N ILE A 4 -3.83 -12.49 1.64
CA ILE A 4 -3.13 -12.31 2.92
C ILE A 4 -1.76 -12.96 2.80
N LEU A 5 -0.71 -12.16 2.84
CA LEU A 5 0.66 -12.59 2.57
C LEU A 5 1.23 -13.48 3.68
N SER A 6 0.69 -13.38 4.90
CA SER A 6 1.10 -14.21 6.05
C SER A 6 0.29 -15.50 6.22
N ASN A 7 -0.64 -15.83 5.31
CA ASN A 7 -1.41 -17.06 5.39
C ASN A 7 -0.53 -18.32 5.31
N GLU A 8 0.52 -18.26 4.49
CA GLU A 8 1.57 -19.27 4.48
C GLU A 8 2.72 -18.80 5.37
N VAL A 9 3.22 -19.70 6.22
CA VAL A 9 4.32 -19.39 7.13
C VAL A 9 5.57 -19.04 6.32
N SER A 10 6.08 -17.83 6.50
CA SER A 10 7.20 -17.29 5.73
C SER A 10 7.92 -16.17 6.50
N LEU A 11 8.90 -15.54 5.90
CA LEU A 11 9.57 -14.36 6.45
C LEU A 11 8.61 -13.18 6.68
N VAL A 12 7.49 -13.12 5.93
CA VAL A 12 6.46 -12.08 6.15
C VAL A 12 5.94 -12.14 7.58
N ASN A 13 5.71 -13.35 8.14
CA ASN A 13 5.26 -13.50 9.52
C ASN A 13 6.29 -12.93 10.51
N SER A 14 7.59 -13.17 10.27
CA SER A 14 8.65 -12.63 11.12
C SER A 14 8.67 -11.10 11.10
N TRP A 15 8.55 -10.49 9.91
CA TRP A 15 8.55 -9.03 9.78
C TRP A 15 7.29 -8.40 10.39
N ILE A 16 6.11 -9.01 10.23
CA ILE A 16 4.88 -8.57 10.90
C ILE A 16 5.05 -8.65 12.42
N ASN A 17 5.62 -9.74 12.94
CA ASN A 17 5.86 -9.89 14.38
C ASN A 17 6.80 -8.79 14.91
N GLU A 18 7.88 -8.46 14.19
CA GLU A 18 8.78 -7.37 14.56
C GLU A 18 8.12 -5.98 14.49
N LEU A 19 7.22 -5.76 13.52
CA LEU A 19 6.45 -4.52 13.43
C LEU A 19 5.47 -4.34 14.59
N ARG A 20 4.98 -5.44 15.18
CA ARG A 20 4.02 -5.45 16.29
C ARG A 20 4.70 -5.41 17.67
N ASN A 21 5.90 -5.97 17.78
CA ASN A 21 6.55 -6.15 19.07
C ASN A 21 7.10 -4.82 19.59
N VAL A 22 6.56 -4.33 20.70
CA VAL A 22 6.91 -3.05 21.33
C VAL A 22 8.40 -2.94 21.73
N GLU A 23 9.08 -4.07 21.95
CA GLU A 23 10.51 -4.09 22.25
C GLU A 23 11.38 -3.88 21.00
N VAL A 24 10.84 -4.11 19.81
CA VAL A 24 11.57 -4.10 18.53
C VAL A 24 11.15 -2.93 17.65
N GLN A 25 9.87 -2.59 17.61
CA GLN A 25 9.29 -1.60 16.68
C GLN A 25 9.80 -0.17 16.90
N THR A 26 10.41 0.14 18.06
CA THR A 26 10.99 1.45 18.38
C THR A 26 12.26 1.76 17.60
N ASP A 27 12.93 0.73 17.03
CA ASP A 27 14.00 0.91 16.05
C ASP A 27 13.39 1.35 14.70
N ARG A 28 13.39 2.66 14.45
CA ARG A 28 12.80 3.27 13.25
C ARG A 28 13.39 2.74 11.95
N MET A 29 14.69 2.44 11.92
CA MET A 29 15.33 1.90 10.72
C MET A 29 14.79 0.49 10.45
N LYS A 30 14.74 -0.36 11.46
CA LYS A 30 14.22 -1.72 11.36
C LYS A 30 12.73 -1.73 10.99
N PHE A 31 11.94 -0.83 11.60
CA PHE A 31 10.53 -0.67 11.28
C PHE A 31 10.31 -0.34 9.80
N ARG A 32 10.99 0.71 9.29
CA ARG A 32 10.90 1.06 7.86
C ARG A 32 11.36 -0.09 6.96
N ARG A 33 12.48 -0.76 7.31
CA ARG A 33 12.98 -1.86 6.50
C ARG A 33 12.03 -3.05 6.44
N ASN A 34 11.31 -3.35 7.51
CA ASN A 34 10.29 -4.40 7.49
C ASN A 34 9.07 -4.01 6.65
N MET A 35 8.66 -2.73 6.69
CA MET A 35 7.63 -2.22 5.78
C MET A 35 8.06 -2.34 4.31
N GLU A 36 9.29 -1.98 3.98
CA GLU A 36 9.86 -2.14 2.63
C GLU A 36 9.80 -3.60 2.19
N ARG A 37 10.26 -4.54 3.02
CA ARG A 37 10.24 -5.98 2.71
C ARG A 37 8.85 -6.51 2.41
N ILE A 38 7.83 -6.07 3.16
CA ILE A 38 6.44 -6.42 2.87
C ILE A 38 6.02 -5.84 1.52
N GLY A 39 6.41 -4.61 1.21
CA GLY A 39 6.17 -3.98 -0.10
C GLY A 39 6.85 -4.74 -1.25
N GLU A 40 8.08 -5.20 -1.06
CA GLU A 40 8.85 -6.02 -2.02
C GLU A 40 8.11 -7.32 -2.34
N ILE A 41 7.63 -8.05 -1.31
CA ILE A 41 6.86 -9.28 -1.51
C ILE A 41 5.52 -9.01 -2.20
N ALA A 42 4.80 -7.97 -1.77
CA ALA A 42 3.55 -7.58 -2.41
C ALA A 42 3.76 -7.25 -3.90
N ALA A 43 4.83 -6.51 -4.24
CA ALA A 43 5.19 -6.18 -5.62
C ALA A 43 5.45 -7.44 -6.46
N PHE A 44 6.18 -8.42 -5.91
CA PHE A 44 6.41 -9.69 -6.57
C PHE A 44 5.10 -10.45 -6.84
N GLU A 45 4.22 -10.52 -5.85
CA GLU A 45 2.91 -11.18 -6.02
C GLU A 45 2.01 -10.43 -7.02
N ILE A 46 1.99 -9.09 -6.99
CA ILE A 46 1.28 -8.24 -7.94
C ILE A 46 1.81 -8.48 -9.36
N SER A 47 3.12 -8.59 -9.53
CA SER A 47 3.71 -8.77 -10.86
C SER A 47 3.16 -10.01 -11.59
N LYS A 48 2.77 -11.06 -10.86
CA LYS A 48 2.16 -12.28 -11.43
C LYS A 48 0.73 -12.05 -11.97
N LYS A 49 0.11 -10.90 -11.67
CA LYS A 49 -1.25 -10.53 -12.09
C LYS A 49 -1.27 -9.50 -13.20
N LEU A 50 -0.11 -8.90 -13.50
CA LEU A 50 0.02 -7.91 -14.57
C LEU A 50 0.03 -8.59 -15.95
N ASP A 51 -0.29 -7.81 -16.97
CA ASP A 51 -0.22 -8.27 -18.35
C ASP A 51 1.23 -8.21 -18.86
N TYR A 52 1.61 -9.23 -19.63
CA TYR A 52 2.92 -9.37 -20.26
C TYR A 52 2.80 -9.41 -21.77
N LYS A 53 3.77 -8.81 -22.46
CA LYS A 53 3.94 -8.88 -23.93
C LYS A 53 5.21 -9.63 -24.27
N GLU A 54 5.20 -10.30 -25.43
CA GLU A 54 6.40 -10.90 -26.00
C GLU A 54 7.25 -9.84 -26.69
N VAL A 55 8.56 -9.85 -26.41
CA VAL A 55 9.55 -8.97 -27.04
C VAL A 55 10.76 -9.81 -27.46
N GLU A 56 11.40 -9.44 -28.58
CA GLU A 56 12.68 -10.04 -28.98
C GLU A 56 13.82 -9.25 -28.35
N ILE A 57 14.74 -9.94 -27.69
CA ILE A 57 15.99 -9.36 -27.19
C ILE A 57 17.19 -10.03 -27.84
N THR A 58 18.32 -9.30 -27.91
CA THR A 58 19.59 -9.84 -28.39
C THR A 58 20.48 -10.12 -27.19
N THR A 59 20.90 -11.39 -27.04
CA THR A 59 21.92 -11.82 -26.09
C THR A 59 23.31 -11.75 -26.75
N PRO A 60 24.40 -11.98 -26.01
CA PRO A 60 25.72 -12.05 -26.62
C PRO A 60 25.89 -13.19 -27.66
N LEU A 61 25.00 -14.18 -27.68
CA LEU A 61 25.11 -15.36 -28.52
C LEU A 61 24.04 -15.46 -29.61
N ASP A 62 22.80 -15.02 -29.33
CA ASP A 62 21.69 -15.15 -30.27
C ASP A 62 20.52 -14.24 -29.86
N LYS A 63 19.46 -14.25 -30.66
CA LYS A 63 18.18 -13.59 -30.35
C LYS A 63 17.23 -14.56 -29.68
N ILE A 64 16.43 -14.05 -28.72
CA ILE A 64 15.44 -14.83 -28.00
C ILE A 64 14.19 -14.00 -27.76
N LYS A 65 13.03 -14.65 -27.77
CA LYS A 65 11.75 -14.07 -27.34
C LYS A 65 11.56 -14.26 -25.85
N VAL A 66 11.27 -13.15 -25.16
CA VAL A 66 11.04 -13.10 -23.70
C VAL A 66 9.76 -12.36 -23.40
N LYS A 67 9.26 -12.50 -22.17
CA LYS A 67 8.08 -11.77 -21.70
C LYS A 67 8.51 -10.58 -20.84
N GLU A 68 7.98 -9.41 -21.15
CA GLU A 68 8.10 -8.19 -20.36
C GLU A 68 6.73 -7.64 -19.96
N ILE A 69 6.68 -6.88 -18.84
CA ILE A 69 5.45 -6.20 -18.42
C ILE A 69 4.97 -5.31 -19.55
N ALA A 70 3.72 -5.51 -19.96
CA ALA A 70 3.16 -4.83 -21.13
C ALA A 70 3.01 -3.32 -20.92
N VAL A 71 2.53 -2.92 -19.73
CA VAL A 71 2.34 -1.52 -19.32
C VAL A 71 2.85 -1.35 -17.89
N GLN A 72 3.75 -0.40 -17.68
CA GLN A 72 4.30 -0.13 -16.35
C GLN A 72 3.25 0.48 -15.42
N PRO A 73 3.19 0.06 -14.15
CA PRO A 73 2.22 0.57 -13.21
C PRO A 73 2.46 2.05 -12.86
N VAL A 74 1.45 2.68 -12.28
CA VAL A 74 1.59 3.88 -11.47
C VAL A 74 1.49 3.45 -10.02
N ILE A 75 2.48 3.84 -9.20
CA ILE A 75 2.53 3.51 -7.78
C ILE A 75 2.25 4.77 -6.98
N THR A 76 1.29 4.70 -6.07
CA THR A 76 0.91 5.83 -5.22
C THR A 76 0.98 5.45 -3.75
N THR A 77 1.14 6.46 -2.90
CA THR A 77 1.15 6.24 -1.45
C THR A 77 0.49 7.38 -0.70
N ILE A 78 -0.07 7.05 0.46
CA ILE A 78 -0.61 8.02 1.41
C ILE A 78 0.51 8.43 2.38
N LEU A 79 0.87 9.72 2.34
CA LEU A 79 1.91 10.29 3.19
C LEU A 79 1.40 10.43 4.63
N ARG A 80 2.30 10.35 5.62
CA ARG A 80 3.75 10.00 5.63
C ARG A 80 3.98 8.49 5.76
N ALA A 81 3.05 7.79 6.42
CA ALA A 81 3.22 6.42 6.87
C ALA A 81 3.47 5.42 5.74
N GLY A 82 2.92 5.68 4.56
CA GLY A 82 3.03 4.78 3.41
C GLY A 82 4.40 4.74 2.73
N VAL A 83 5.27 5.74 2.98
CA VAL A 83 6.55 5.87 2.25
C VAL A 83 7.43 4.62 2.30
N PRO A 84 7.66 3.93 3.43
CA PRO A 84 8.51 2.75 3.43
C PRO A 84 7.91 1.58 2.64
N LEU A 85 6.60 1.35 2.76
CA LEU A 85 5.89 0.31 2.01
C LEU A 85 5.93 0.58 0.50
N PHE A 86 5.69 1.83 0.11
CA PHE A 86 5.81 2.33 -1.26
C PHE A 86 7.23 2.12 -1.82
N GLN A 87 8.27 2.44 -1.03
CA GLN A 87 9.65 2.23 -1.45
C GLN A 87 9.94 0.76 -1.75
N GLY A 88 9.42 -0.15 -0.94
CA GLY A 88 9.55 -1.58 -1.20
C GLY A 88 8.91 -2.00 -2.53
N ILE A 89 7.73 -1.46 -2.85
CA ILE A 89 7.08 -1.72 -4.13
C ILE A 89 7.89 -1.13 -5.30
N LEU A 90 8.38 0.09 -5.14
CA LEU A 90 9.14 0.79 -6.16
C LEU A 90 10.48 0.09 -6.47
N ASN A 91 11.10 -0.58 -5.50
CA ASN A 91 12.32 -1.36 -5.69
C ASN A 91 12.17 -2.50 -6.71
N TYR A 92 10.94 -2.92 -7.03
CA TYR A 92 10.63 -3.99 -7.98
C TYR A 92 10.11 -3.49 -9.33
N PHE A 93 9.60 -2.27 -9.38
CA PHE A 93 9.06 -1.68 -10.60
C PHE A 93 9.88 -0.45 -11.01
N ASP A 94 11.10 -0.68 -11.50
CA ASP A 94 12.11 0.35 -11.82
C ASP A 94 11.60 1.44 -12.78
N LYS A 95 10.62 1.13 -13.62
CA LYS A 95 10.09 2.01 -14.66
C LYS A 95 8.71 2.57 -14.31
N ALA A 96 8.25 2.38 -13.07
CA ALA A 96 6.96 2.89 -12.63
C ALA A 96 7.00 4.41 -12.44
N ASP A 97 5.90 5.07 -12.80
CA ASP A 97 5.67 6.45 -12.39
C ASP A 97 5.05 6.48 -10.98
N CYS A 98 5.25 7.60 -10.28
CA CYS A 98 4.87 7.71 -8.87
C CYS A 98 3.90 8.86 -8.63
N GLY A 99 2.95 8.64 -7.72
CA GLY A 99 2.05 9.66 -7.19
C GLY A 99 2.05 9.68 -5.67
N PHE A 100 1.67 10.82 -5.10
CA PHE A 100 1.65 11.02 -3.66
C PHE A 100 0.35 11.70 -3.23
N VAL A 101 -0.26 11.17 -2.17
CA VAL A 101 -1.46 11.71 -1.56
C VAL A 101 -1.12 12.12 -0.13
N ALA A 102 -1.35 13.39 0.23
CA ALA A 102 -1.31 13.81 1.62
C ALA A 102 -2.74 14.04 2.10
N ALA A 103 -3.21 13.14 2.95
CA ALA A 103 -4.49 13.23 3.60
C ALA A 103 -4.28 13.27 5.12
N TYR A 104 -4.97 14.17 5.81
CA TYR A 104 -4.96 14.19 7.27
C TYR A 104 -6.38 14.29 7.82
N ARG A 105 -6.55 13.74 9.02
CA ARG A 105 -7.80 13.85 9.75
C ARG A 105 -7.88 15.23 10.40
N LYS A 106 -8.86 16.04 10.01
CA LYS A 106 -9.18 17.28 10.70
C LYS A 106 -10.25 17.02 11.75
N HIS A 107 -9.98 17.37 12.99
CA HIS A 107 -11.00 17.43 14.03
C HIS A 107 -11.74 18.77 13.91
N ASP A 108 -13.02 18.73 13.61
CA ASP A 108 -13.87 19.91 13.77
C ASP A 108 -14.29 20.04 15.24
N MET A 109 -14.62 21.28 15.67
CA MET A 109 -14.99 21.61 17.06
C MET A 109 -16.20 20.82 17.62
N ASN A 110 -16.84 19.97 16.82
CA ASN A 110 -17.99 19.15 17.17
C ASN A 110 -17.71 17.64 17.11
N ASP A 111 -16.45 17.20 17.25
CA ASP A 111 -16.02 15.78 17.16
C ASP A 111 -16.36 15.04 15.85
N TYR A 112 -16.75 15.75 14.79
CA TYR A 112 -16.90 15.14 13.46
C TYR A 112 -15.55 15.09 12.75
N PHE A 113 -15.18 13.88 12.32
CA PHE A 113 -13.99 13.69 11.49
C PHE A 113 -14.30 14.08 10.05
N SER A 114 -13.57 15.05 9.52
CA SER A 114 -13.45 15.25 8.07
C SER A 114 -12.05 14.85 7.62
N ILE A 115 -11.95 14.13 6.50
CA ILE A 115 -10.68 13.87 5.85
C ILE A 115 -10.45 15.04 4.91
N LYS A 116 -9.41 15.84 5.19
CA LYS A 116 -8.98 16.91 4.27
C LYS A 116 -7.77 16.42 3.51
N GLN A 117 -7.88 16.38 2.20
CA GLN A 117 -6.77 16.14 1.31
C GLN A 117 -6.18 17.50 0.93
N ASP A 118 -4.92 17.73 1.31
CA ASP A 118 -4.24 19.00 1.04
C ASP A 118 -3.29 18.91 -0.15
N TYR A 119 -2.89 17.73 -0.57
CA TYR A 119 -1.96 17.54 -1.66
C TYR A 119 -2.21 16.23 -2.39
N LEU A 120 -2.35 16.32 -3.69
CA LEU A 120 -2.38 15.18 -4.60
C LEU A 120 -1.50 15.49 -5.80
N THR A 121 -0.56 14.60 -6.08
CA THR A 121 0.12 14.55 -7.37
C THR A 121 0.05 13.13 -7.89
N CYS A 122 -0.39 12.98 -9.12
CA CYS A 122 -0.54 11.67 -9.75
C CYS A 122 -0.32 11.80 -11.25
N PRO A 123 0.48 10.94 -11.88
CA PRO A 123 0.56 10.83 -13.33
C PRO A 123 -0.79 10.39 -13.92
N ASN A 124 -0.93 10.46 -15.24
CA ASN A 124 -2.06 9.84 -15.93
C ASN A 124 -2.07 8.33 -15.69
N ILE A 125 -3.18 7.80 -15.19
CA ILE A 125 -3.38 6.37 -14.88
C ILE A 125 -4.25 5.64 -15.93
N GLU A 126 -4.68 6.32 -16.99
CA GLU A 126 -5.54 5.73 -18.00
C GLU A 126 -4.93 4.47 -18.61
N GLY A 127 -5.63 3.34 -18.51
CA GLY A 127 -5.19 2.05 -19.05
C GLY A 127 -3.97 1.42 -18.35
N ARG A 128 -3.48 2.00 -17.27
CA ARG A 128 -2.31 1.51 -16.53
C ARG A 128 -2.73 0.79 -15.25
N PRO A 129 -1.99 -0.22 -14.77
CA PRO A 129 -2.19 -0.74 -13.42
C PRO A 129 -1.90 0.37 -12.39
N LEU A 130 -2.79 0.55 -11.42
CA LEU A 130 -2.62 1.45 -10.28
C LEU A 130 -2.33 0.63 -9.03
N ILE A 131 -1.23 0.92 -8.35
CA ILE A 131 -0.85 0.31 -7.06
C ILE A 131 -0.88 1.39 -6.00
N VAL A 132 -1.68 1.20 -4.94
CA VAL A 132 -1.81 2.15 -3.83
C VAL A 132 -1.28 1.53 -2.56
N ALA A 133 -0.27 2.15 -1.95
CA ALA A 133 0.35 1.72 -0.71
C ALA A 133 -0.14 2.55 0.48
N ASP A 134 -0.77 1.88 1.45
CA ASP A 134 -1.11 2.45 2.76
C ASP A 134 -0.83 1.39 3.84
N PRO A 135 0.09 1.62 4.79
CA PRO A 135 0.54 0.58 5.71
C PRO A 135 -0.55 0.06 6.65
N MET A 136 -1.59 0.87 6.91
CA MET A 136 -2.61 0.57 7.91
C MET A 136 -4.03 0.80 7.38
N LEU A 137 -4.67 -0.27 6.96
CA LEU A 137 -6.05 -0.22 6.49
C LEU A 137 -7.02 -0.41 7.68
N ALA A 138 -7.24 0.67 8.45
CA ALA A 138 -8.09 0.63 9.65
C ALA A 138 -9.59 0.63 9.29
N THR A 139 -10.21 1.79 9.06
CA THR A 139 -11.61 1.87 8.64
C THR A 139 -11.78 1.83 7.11
N GLY A 140 -10.70 2.01 6.35
CA GLY A 140 -10.72 2.14 4.91
C GLY A 140 -11.08 3.54 4.39
N ALA A 141 -11.60 4.43 5.24
CA ALA A 141 -12.13 5.72 4.82
C ALA A 141 -11.09 6.60 4.09
N SER A 142 -9.88 6.73 4.64
CA SER A 142 -8.81 7.54 4.01
C SER A 142 -8.41 7.01 2.64
N LEU A 143 -8.34 5.68 2.50
CA LEU A 143 -7.99 5.05 1.23
C LEU A 143 -9.11 5.16 0.21
N ILE A 144 -10.38 5.06 0.62
CA ILE A 144 -11.54 5.25 -0.26
C ILE A 144 -11.55 6.68 -0.84
N GLU A 145 -11.35 7.69 -0.01
CA GLU A 145 -11.25 9.08 -0.48
C GLU A 145 -10.03 9.30 -1.38
N ALA A 146 -8.86 8.78 -1.00
CA ALA A 146 -7.66 8.86 -1.83
C ALA A 146 -7.87 8.21 -3.22
N LEU A 147 -8.49 7.03 -3.27
CA LEU A 147 -8.80 6.35 -4.53
C LEU A 147 -9.78 7.16 -5.38
N LYS A 148 -10.82 7.73 -4.78
CA LYS A 148 -11.80 8.57 -5.48
C LYS A 148 -11.11 9.72 -6.22
N ASP A 149 -10.16 10.38 -5.57
CA ASP A 149 -9.42 11.49 -6.17
C ASP A 149 -8.38 11.01 -7.19
N LEU A 150 -7.66 9.92 -6.92
CA LEU A 150 -6.74 9.31 -7.88
C LEU A 150 -7.45 8.93 -9.19
N LEU A 151 -8.65 8.37 -9.11
CA LEU A 151 -9.46 7.96 -10.28
C LEU A 151 -9.94 9.14 -11.14
N THR A 152 -9.80 10.38 -10.70
CA THR A 152 -10.00 11.56 -11.55
C THR A 152 -8.91 11.74 -12.60
N HIS A 153 -7.75 11.06 -12.44
CA HIS A 153 -6.60 11.12 -13.35
C HIS A 153 -6.65 10.06 -14.47
N GLY A 154 -7.76 9.32 -14.58
CA GLY A 154 -7.99 8.31 -15.61
C GLY A 154 -8.59 7.03 -15.05
N LYS A 155 -8.93 6.09 -15.94
CA LYS A 155 -9.44 4.77 -15.58
C LYS A 155 -8.30 3.75 -15.63
N PRO A 156 -7.81 3.22 -14.50
CA PRO A 156 -6.75 2.22 -14.50
C PRO A 156 -7.24 0.90 -15.09
N SER A 157 -6.33 0.11 -15.66
CA SER A 157 -6.64 -1.24 -16.15
C SER A 157 -6.85 -2.24 -15.00
N GLN A 158 -6.14 -2.05 -13.88
CA GLN A 158 -6.23 -2.84 -12.67
C GLN A 158 -5.98 -1.93 -11.46
N ILE A 159 -6.59 -2.27 -10.32
CA ILE A 159 -6.35 -1.59 -9.03
C ILE A 159 -5.79 -2.60 -8.04
N HIS A 160 -4.62 -2.32 -7.50
CA HIS A 160 -3.97 -3.08 -6.45
C HIS A 160 -3.77 -2.20 -5.22
N ILE A 161 -4.18 -2.68 -4.07
CA ILE A 161 -4.04 -2.00 -2.77
C ILE A 161 -3.10 -2.84 -1.92
N VAL A 162 -2.10 -2.22 -1.33
CA VAL A 162 -1.11 -2.90 -0.49
C VAL A 162 -1.15 -2.32 0.91
N ALA A 163 -1.33 -3.17 1.92
CA ALA A 163 -1.28 -2.80 3.33
C ALA A 163 -0.39 -3.75 4.12
N ALA A 164 0.35 -3.23 5.11
CA ALA A 164 1.10 -4.08 6.02
C ALA A 164 0.17 -4.79 7.00
N ILE A 165 -0.79 -4.06 7.59
CA ILE A 165 -1.89 -4.64 8.36
C ILE A 165 -3.21 -4.00 7.98
N ALA A 166 -4.29 -4.77 8.12
CA ALA A 166 -5.65 -4.30 7.93
C ALA A 166 -6.55 -4.79 9.05
N SER A 167 -7.60 -4.01 9.37
CA SER A 167 -8.74 -4.57 10.07
C SER A 167 -9.64 -5.31 9.08
N ARG A 168 -10.38 -6.30 9.56
CA ARG A 168 -11.40 -6.96 8.74
C ARG A 168 -12.43 -5.96 8.21
N GLN A 169 -12.89 -5.03 9.06
CA GLN A 169 -13.84 -4.00 8.68
C GLN A 169 -13.29 -3.11 7.54
N GLY A 170 -12.04 -2.64 7.64
CA GLY A 170 -11.44 -1.79 6.62
C GLY A 170 -11.25 -2.51 5.29
N ALA A 171 -10.80 -3.76 5.33
CA ALA A 171 -10.66 -4.59 4.14
C ALA A 171 -12.00 -4.83 3.43
N GLU A 172 -13.08 -5.09 4.18
CA GLU A 172 -14.42 -5.24 3.64
C GLU A 172 -15.00 -3.93 3.11
N ALA A 173 -14.72 -2.79 3.75
CA ALA A 173 -15.14 -1.47 3.26
C ALA A 173 -14.54 -1.18 1.88
N ILE A 174 -13.25 -1.44 1.69
CA ILE A 174 -12.59 -1.31 0.37
C ILE A 174 -13.20 -2.28 -0.65
N ARG A 175 -13.40 -3.54 -0.27
CA ARG A 175 -13.99 -4.54 -1.17
C ARG A 175 -15.40 -4.15 -1.62
N THR A 176 -16.15 -3.48 -0.76
CA THR A 176 -17.51 -3.00 -1.08
C THR A 176 -17.47 -1.79 -2.00
N ALA A 177 -16.55 -0.83 -1.75
CA ALA A 177 -16.43 0.39 -2.55
C ALA A 177 -15.79 0.13 -3.92
N TYR A 178 -14.83 -0.80 -3.99
CA TYR A 178 -14.06 -1.15 -5.20
C TYR A 178 -13.97 -2.67 -5.38
N PRO A 179 -15.05 -3.33 -5.81
CA PRO A 179 -15.12 -4.81 -5.92
C PRO A 179 -14.08 -5.42 -6.85
N GLU A 180 -13.65 -4.65 -7.86
CA GLU A 180 -12.62 -5.03 -8.85
C GLU A 180 -11.20 -4.98 -8.28
N ALA A 181 -10.96 -4.24 -7.19
CA ALA A 181 -9.64 -4.08 -6.61
C ALA A 181 -9.09 -5.39 -6.02
N GLN A 182 -7.81 -5.61 -6.18
CA GLN A 182 -7.07 -6.68 -5.52
C GLN A 182 -6.36 -6.09 -4.30
N ILE A 183 -6.59 -6.66 -3.13
CA ILE A 183 -6.09 -6.16 -1.85
C ILE A 183 -5.04 -7.13 -1.33
N TRP A 184 -3.82 -6.66 -1.13
CA TRP A 184 -2.65 -7.40 -0.66
C TRP A 184 -2.31 -6.96 0.74
N ILE A 185 -2.42 -7.84 1.72
CA ILE A 185 -2.33 -7.50 3.13
C ILE A 185 -1.30 -8.39 3.79
N GLY A 186 -0.36 -7.79 4.54
CA GLY A 186 0.59 -8.54 5.34
C GLY A 186 -0.12 -9.41 6.37
N ALA A 187 -0.96 -8.80 7.23
CA ALA A 187 -1.81 -9.53 8.19
C ALA A 187 -3.14 -8.81 8.44
N ILE A 188 -4.20 -9.58 8.76
CA ILE A 188 -5.52 -9.06 9.15
C ILE A 188 -5.72 -9.21 10.64
N ASP A 189 -6.28 -8.16 11.25
CA ASP A 189 -6.76 -8.12 12.62
C ASP A 189 -8.28 -7.97 12.65
N GLU A 190 -8.94 -8.56 13.66
CA GLU A 190 -10.40 -8.65 13.67
C GLU A 190 -11.08 -7.36 14.14
N GLU A 191 -10.42 -6.57 15.01
CA GLU A 191 -11.07 -5.51 15.75
C GLU A 191 -10.49 -4.13 15.51
N LEU A 192 -11.35 -3.11 15.70
CA LEU A 192 -10.96 -1.71 15.84
C LEU A 192 -11.33 -1.22 17.24
N THR A 193 -10.48 -0.39 17.83
CA THR A 193 -10.85 0.36 19.04
C THR A 193 -11.93 1.39 18.72
N SER A 194 -12.59 1.94 19.75
CA SER A 194 -13.56 3.04 19.61
C SER A 194 -12.98 4.30 18.94
N LYS A 195 -11.63 4.44 18.95
CA LYS A 195 -10.91 5.53 18.27
C LYS A 195 -10.46 5.16 16.85
N GLY A 196 -10.84 3.98 16.34
CA GLY A 196 -10.52 3.53 14.98
C GLY A 196 -9.07 3.02 14.82
N TYR A 197 -8.40 2.58 15.88
CA TYR A 197 -7.11 1.89 15.79
C TYR A 197 -7.30 0.39 15.63
N ILE A 198 -6.46 -0.23 14.82
CA ILE A 198 -6.45 -1.69 14.63
C ILE A 198 -5.97 -2.36 15.92
N THR A 199 -6.65 -3.43 16.36
CA THR A 199 -6.32 -4.21 17.55
C THR A 199 -6.21 -5.68 17.18
N PRO A 200 -5.09 -6.36 17.53
CA PRO A 200 -3.93 -5.90 18.31
C PRO A 200 -3.07 -4.84 17.61
N GLY A 201 -3.09 -4.75 16.28
CA GLY A 201 -2.43 -3.70 15.52
C GLY A 201 -0.90 -3.64 15.66
N LEU A 202 -0.34 -2.46 15.42
CA LEU A 202 1.09 -2.16 15.60
C LEU A 202 1.32 -0.73 16.15
N GLY A 203 0.29 0.05 16.43
CA GLY A 203 0.39 1.46 16.84
C GLY A 203 0.28 2.44 15.66
N ASP A 204 0.93 3.61 15.75
CA ASP A 204 0.97 4.61 14.65
C ASP A 204 2.18 4.37 13.75
N ALA A 205 1.95 3.86 12.54
CA ALA A 205 3.01 3.54 11.59
C ALA A 205 3.80 4.78 11.14
N GLY A 206 3.17 5.96 11.10
CA GLY A 206 3.83 7.22 10.75
C GLY A 206 4.83 7.64 11.82
N ASP A 207 4.43 7.59 13.07
CA ASP A 207 5.27 7.98 14.21
C ASP A 207 6.39 6.96 14.44
N LEU A 208 6.10 5.68 14.30
CA LEU A 208 7.11 4.61 14.35
C LEU A 208 8.13 4.73 13.22
N SER A 209 7.71 5.15 12.02
CA SER A 209 8.62 5.31 10.89
C SER A 209 9.47 6.59 10.95
N PHE A 210 8.87 7.73 11.35
CA PHE A 210 9.44 9.06 11.12
C PHE A 210 9.50 9.95 12.36
N GLY A 211 9.06 9.46 13.50
CA GLY A 211 8.98 10.22 14.74
C GLY A 211 7.63 10.89 14.93
N GLU A 212 7.37 11.21 16.18
CA GLU A 212 6.11 11.81 16.63
C GLU A 212 5.81 13.12 15.91
N LYS A 213 4.58 13.27 15.42
CA LYS A 213 4.12 14.51 14.79
C LYS A 213 3.55 15.45 15.84
N LEU A 214 3.95 16.72 15.79
CA LEU A 214 3.24 17.77 16.50
C LEU A 214 1.99 18.12 15.68
N GLN A 215 0.81 17.84 16.23
CA GLN A 215 -0.46 18.32 15.68
C GLN A 215 -0.81 19.63 16.38
N ASN A 216 -0.75 20.75 15.66
CA ASN A 216 -1.27 22.04 16.11
C ASN A 216 -2.75 22.14 15.77
#